data_ea489906cdf57f4c3ecd9b111c66f614
#
_entry.id   ea489906cdf57f4c3ecd9b111c66f614
#
_cell.length_a   1.000
_cell.length_b   1.000
_cell.length_c   1.000
_cell.angle_alpha   90.00
_cell.angle_beta   90.00
_cell.angle_gamma   90.00
#
_symmetry.space_group_name_H-M   'P 1'
#
loop_
_entity.id
_entity.type
_entity.pdbx_description
1 polymer ?
#
loop_
_entity_poly.entity_id
_entity_poly.type
_entity_poly.pdbx_seq_one_letter_code
_entity_poly.pdbx_strand_id
1 'polypeptide(L)'
;MRFLKNNQFSNFSKEKEGLKNYSLYPYLEFNEKIYRISRYKEKQILKFLEDYSETPLGQPLLSHWLPILAKRGHWTVFLRNYSQLINPSNELECLHSYALYKRESKFAGLDKAARLWTVGFSQPKECDTIFHLLNATGGISSEMAWSRLSLSIKANEHSLSKYLLRYIAETQAELASNFRLVHSNPKVLKKLKRFSANTLENKEIVLHGIARLSRREPVKALELLNRYSKLLSFEDSKLDETYEKIGLALSRREIDQSLLDSLPIKLRDHPDLVEARIRHSLRIKDWSNVLVLINLFSEEREELEQWKYWKARVLSLSEDQADRKVAQDIYSELSQNRSFYGFLASDIMGTKYNYNHEVHNISYDETIGLE
;
A
#
# COMPACT_ATOMS: atom_id res chain seq x y z
N MET A 1 -9.68 -5.97 35.28
CA MET A 1 -9.22 -4.84 34.43
C MET A 1 -9.34 -3.48 35.10
N ARG A 2 -10.47 -3.12 35.76
CA ARG A 2 -10.64 -1.82 36.47
C ARG A 2 -9.53 -1.57 37.51
N PHE A 3 -9.14 -2.59 38.27
CA PHE A 3 -8.08 -2.50 39.28
C PHE A 3 -6.70 -2.16 38.68
N LEU A 4 -6.35 -2.76 37.53
CA LEU A 4 -5.10 -2.46 36.85
C LEU A 4 -5.05 -1.01 36.37
N LYS A 5 -6.14 -0.51 35.78
CA LYS A 5 -6.26 0.90 35.33
C LYS A 5 -6.10 1.90 36.49
N ASN A 6 -6.55 1.51 37.67
CA ASN A 6 -6.47 2.35 38.87
C ASN A 6 -5.22 2.05 39.73
N ASN A 7 -4.23 1.33 39.22
CA ASN A 7 -3.02 0.90 39.93
C ASN A 7 -3.26 0.11 41.23
N GLN A 8 -4.43 -0.54 41.37
CA GLN A 8 -4.81 -1.32 42.54
C GLN A 8 -4.36 -2.79 42.38
N PHE A 9 -3.05 -3.01 42.28
CA PHE A 9 -2.47 -4.32 41.93
C PHE A 9 -2.73 -5.39 42.97
N SER A 10 -2.78 -5.05 44.26
CA SER A 10 -3.11 -6.04 45.33
C SER A 10 -4.51 -6.59 45.16
N ASN A 11 -5.51 -5.72 44.93
CA ASN A 11 -6.88 -6.13 44.67
C ASN A 11 -6.99 -6.96 43.40
N PHE A 12 -6.29 -6.55 42.35
CA PHE A 12 -6.23 -7.33 41.09
C PHE A 12 -5.68 -8.74 41.32
N SER A 13 -4.56 -8.86 42.05
CA SER A 13 -3.95 -10.18 42.31
C SER A 13 -4.85 -11.08 43.13
N LYS A 14 -5.59 -10.54 44.11
CA LYS A 14 -6.55 -11.29 44.93
C LYS A 14 -7.72 -11.84 44.08
N GLU A 15 -8.31 -11.00 43.25
CA GLU A 15 -9.42 -11.42 42.38
C GLU A 15 -8.96 -12.43 41.31
N LYS A 16 -7.77 -12.18 40.75
CA LYS A 16 -7.16 -13.04 39.70
C LYS A 16 -6.96 -14.49 40.24
N GLU A 17 -6.60 -14.65 41.49
CA GLU A 17 -6.34 -15.97 42.10
C GLU A 17 -7.57 -16.92 42.01
N GLY A 18 -8.77 -16.38 42.15
CA GLY A 18 -10.04 -17.12 42.01
C GLY A 18 -10.39 -17.50 40.57
N LEU A 19 -9.66 -16.96 39.56
CA LEU A 19 -9.95 -17.13 38.14
C LEU A 19 -8.96 -18.04 37.42
N LYS A 20 -8.13 -18.81 38.14
CA LYS A 20 -7.07 -19.64 37.52
C LYS A 20 -7.59 -20.66 36.51
N ASN A 21 -8.79 -21.17 36.70
CA ASN A 21 -9.42 -22.14 35.82
C ASN A 21 -10.28 -21.49 34.71
N TYR A 22 -10.30 -20.14 34.65
CA TYR A 22 -11.05 -19.43 33.64
C TYR A 22 -10.28 -19.41 32.32
N SER A 23 -10.91 -19.75 31.21
CA SER A 23 -10.27 -19.85 29.89
C SER A 23 -9.51 -18.59 29.45
N LEU A 24 -9.96 -17.42 29.88
CA LEU A 24 -9.30 -16.16 29.60
C LEU A 24 -8.28 -15.73 30.66
N TYR A 25 -7.89 -16.60 31.58
CA TYR A 25 -6.87 -16.34 32.60
C TYR A 25 -5.54 -15.85 32.00
N PRO A 26 -5.03 -16.39 30.88
CA PRO A 26 -3.81 -15.88 30.22
C PRO A 26 -3.88 -14.37 29.88
N TYR A 27 -5.04 -13.88 29.50
CA TYR A 27 -5.25 -12.45 29.19
C TYR A 27 -5.17 -11.56 30.45
N LEU A 28 -5.58 -12.09 31.63
CA LEU A 28 -5.42 -11.36 32.90
C LEU A 28 -3.94 -11.24 33.26
N GLU A 29 -3.17 -12.33 33.12
CA GLU A 29 -1.73 -12.32 33.35
C GLU A 29 -0.98 -11.42 32.35
N PHE A 30 -1.33 -11.49 31.06
CA PHE A 30 -0.81 -10.61 30.03
C PHE A 30 -1.02 -9.14 30.40
N ASN A 31 -2.25 -8.74 30.72
CA ASN A 31 -2.57 -7.36 31.07
C ASN A 31 -1.80 -6.90 32.31
N GLU A 32 -1.69 -7.74 33.36
CA GLU A 32 -0.88 -7.43 34.52
C GLU A 32 0.58 -7.16 34.15
N LYS A 33 1.16 -8.02 33.27
CA LYS A 33 2.52 -7.85 32.79
C LYS A 33 2.68 -6.55 32.01
N ILE A 34 1.76 -6.21 31.11
CA ILE A 34 1.80 -4.97 30.34
C ILE A 34 1.77 -3.74 31.29
N TYR A 35 0.84 -3.67 32.24
CA TYR A 35 0.74 -2.55 33.17
C TYR A 35 1.96 -2.38 34.09
N ARG A 36 2.71 -3.47 34.33
CA ARG A 36 3.88 -3.48 35.22
C ARG A 36 5.16 -3.90 34.54
N ILE A 37 5.23 -3.85 33.22
CA ILE A 37 6.31 -4.48 32.41
C ILE A 37 7.70 -4.02 32.84
N SER A 38 7.85 -2.77 33.28
CA SER A 38 9.11 -2.24 33.80
C SER A 38 9.53 -2.85 35.15
N ARG A 39 8.66 -3.58 35.86
CA ARG A 39 8.96 -4.18 37.17
C ARG A 39 9.32 -5.66 37.08
N TYR A 40 8.97 -6.33 35.95
CA TYR A 40 9.27 -7.74 35.78
C TYR A 40 10.73 -7.97 35.40
N LYS A 41 11.31 -9.06 35.96
CA LYS A 41 12.60 -9.59 35.55
C LYS A 41 12.47 -10.35 34.26
N GLU A 42 13.56 -10.44 33.47
CA GLU A 42 13.62 -11.20 32.22
C GLU A 42 13.00 -12.60 32.36
N LYS A 43 13.46 -13.36 33.37
CA LYS A 43 12.96 -14.74 33.63
C LYS A 43 11.43 -14.83 33.71
N GLN A 44 10.78 -13.83 34.29
CA GLN A 44 9.32 -13.84 34.45
C GLN A 44 8.57 -13.54 33.13
N ILE A 45 9.18 -12.74 32.25
CA ILE A 45 8.64 -12.50 30.92
C ILE A 45 8.85 -13.73 30.04
N LEU A 46 10.07 -14.30 30.04
CA LEU A 46 10.37 -15.50 29.26
C LEU A 46 9.48 -16.68 29.66
N LYS A 47 9.27 -16.87 30.96
CA LYS A 47 8.34 -17.91 31.43
C LYS A 47 6.94 -17.71 30.88
N PHE A 48 6.42 -16.50 30.86
CA PHE A 48 5.10 -16.24 30.30
C PHE A 48 5.04 -16.54 28.79
N LEU A 49 6.10 -16.19 28.03
CA LEU A 49 6.19 -16.50 26.61
C LEU A 49 6.20 -18.01 26.34
N GLU A 50 6.84 -18.77 27.24
CA GLU A 50 6.88 -20.23 27.18
C GLU A 50 5.52 -20.85 27.57
N ASP A 51 4.98 -20.44 28.73
CA ASP A 51 3.73 -20.97 29.28
C ASP A 51 2.52 -20.73 28.33
N TYR A 52 2.58 -19.68 27.51
CA TYR A 52 1.49 -19.25 26.62
C TYR A 52 1.92 -19.15 25.15
N SER A 53 2.89 -19.99 24.72
CA SER A 53 3.42 -20.01 23.35
C SER A 53 2.37 -20.23 22.28
N GLU A 54 1.33 -21.03 22.58
CA GLU A 54 0.21 -21.34 21.68
C GLU A 54 -0.85 -20.21 21.61
N THR A 55 -0.65 -19.11 22.35
CA THR A 55 -1.61 -18.00 22.38
C THR A 55 -1.09 -16.79 21.56
N PRO A 56 -1.99 -15.92 21.07
CA PRO A 56 -1.56 -14.71 20.35
C PRO A 56 -0.95 -13.62 21.27
N LEU A 57 -0.69 -13.92 22.55
CA LEU A 57 -0.26 -12.94 23.55
C LEU A 57 1.26 -12.67 23.52
N GLY A 58 2.05 -13.58 22.96
CA GLY A 58 3.51 -13.46 22.92
C GLY A 58 4.00 -12.28 22.13
N GLN A 59 3.48 -12.06 20.91
CA GLN A 59 3.88 -10.96 20.02
C GLN A 59 3.61 -9.58 20.62
N PRO A 60 2.40 -9.28 21.15
CA PRO A 60 2.14 -8.03 21.85
C PRO A 60 3.02 -7.83 23.08
N LEU A 61 3.29 -8.89 23.88
CA LEU A 61 4.16 -8.77 25.06
C LEU A 61 5.59 -8.43 24.67
N LEU A 62 6.15 -9.07 23.64
CA LEU A 62 7.48 -8.75 23.10
C LEU A 62 7.54 -7.30 22.62
N SER A 63 6.53 -6.86 21.86
CA SER A 63 6.47 -5.49 21.35
C SER A 63 6.48 -4.43 22.44
N HIS A 64 5.89 -4.71 23.61
CA HIS A 64 5.92 -3.80 24.76
C HIS A 64 7.20 -3.94 25.60
N TRP A 65 7.80 -5.10 25.66
CA TRP A 65 8.96 -5.35 26.51
C TRP A 65 10.28 -4.91 25.87
N LEU A 66 10.44 -5.14 24.57
CA LEU A 66 11.69 -4.81 23.85
C LEU A 66 12.11 -3.33 24.00
N PRO A 67 11.20 -2.32 23.89
CA PRO A 67 11.57 -0.93 24.15
C PRO A 67 12.09 -0.68 25.58
N ILE A 68 11.59 -1.45 26.56
CA ILE A 68 12.09 -1.34 27.96
C ILE A 68 13.49 -1.90 28.09
N LEU A 69 13.81 -3.00 27.41
CA LEU A 69 15.16 -3.54 27.34
C LEU A 69 16.13 -2.57 26.69
N ALA A 70 15.72 -1.97 25.56
CA ALA A 70 16.50 -0.94 24.88
C ALA A 70 16.77 0.27 25.78
N LYS A 71 15.74 0.80 26.45
CA LYS A 71 15.88 1.90 27.41
C LYS A 71 16.85 1.60 28.55
N ARG A 72 16.94 0.33 28.97
CA ARG A 72 17.89 -0.14 30.02
C ARG A 72 19.28 -0.49 29.50
N GLY A 73 19.48 -0.45 28.18
CA GLY A 73 20.73 -0.84 27.56
C GLY A 73 21.01 -2.36 27.53
N HIS A 74 19.99 -3.18 27.76
CA HIS A 74 20.10 -4.65 27.77
C HIS A 74 20.09 -5.21 26.34
N TRP A 75 21.00 -4.73 25.50
CA TRP A 75 21.01 -4.97 24.06
C TRP A 75 21.18 -6.45 23.67
N THR A 76 21.96 -7.24 24.42
CA THR A 76 22.13 -8.68 24.15
C THR A 76 20.81 -9.44 24.33
N VAL A 77 20.05 -9.10 25.41
CA VAL A 77 18.74 -9.69 25.66
C VAL A 77 17.73 -9.21 24.62
N PHE A 78 17.81 -7.94 24.25
CA PHE A 78 17.00 -7.36 23.19
C PHE A 78 17.16 -8.12 21.87
N LEU A 79 18.41 -8.31 21.39
CA LEU A 79 18.69 -8.97 20.11
C LEU A 79 18.16 -10.41 20.09
N ARG A 80 18.40 -11.19 21.15
CA ARG A 80 17.92 -12.57 21.27
C ARG A 80 16.41 -12.69 21.16
N ASN A 81 15.67 -11.76 21.77
CA ASN A 81 14.20 -11.82 21.79
C ASN A 81 13.58 -11.09 20.58
N TYR A 82 14.27 -10.14 19.97
CA TYR A 82 13.82 -9.46 18.76
C TYR A 82 13.62 -10.44 17.59
N SER A 83 14.47 -11.46 17.46
CA SER A 83 14.38 -12.47 16.40
C SER A 83 13.08 -13.28 16.42
N GLN A 84 12.35 -13.29 17.54
CA GLN A 84 11.06 -13.97 17.70
C GLN A 84 9.88 -13.09 17.29
N LEU A 85 10.12 -11.79 17.03
CA LEU A 85 9.05 -10.85 16.71
C LEU A 85 8.69 -10.91 15.22
N ILE A 86 7.40 -11.00 14.96
CA ILE A 86 6.83 -10.99 13.61
C ILE A 86 6.34 -9.56 13.31
N ASN A 87 6.74 -9.01 12.15
CA ASN A 87 6.34 -7.68 11.70
C ASN A 87 6.60 -6.56 12.75
N PRO A 88 7.87 -6.32 13.15
CA PRO A 88 8.20 -5.29 14.12
C PRO A 88 7.81 -3.88 13.63
N SER A 89 7.44 -3.03 14.57
CA SER A 89 7.21 -1.61 14.29
C SER A 89 8.51 -0.90 13.88
N ASN A 90 8.39 0.24 13.17
CA ASN A 90 9.56 1.06 12.80
C ASN A 90 10.39 1.50 14.02
N GLU A 91 9.73 1.74 15.17
CA GLU A 91 10.42 1.98 16.45
C GLU A 91 11.37 0.84 16.79
N LEU A 92 10.86 -0.39 16.79
CA LEU A 92 11.63 -1.59 17.12
C LEU A 92 12.70 -1.90 16.07
N GLU A 93 12.42 -1.63 14.80
CA GLU A 93 13.39 -1.73 13.72
C GLU A 93 14.58 -0.78 13.94
N CYS A 94 14.34 0.45 14.35
CA CYS A 94 15.40 1.41 14.66
C CYS A 94 16.20 1.01 15.90
N LEU A 95 15.52 0.56 16.96
CA LEU A 95 16.18 0.03 18.16
C LEU A 95 17.02 -1.21 17.83
N HIS A 96 16.54 -2.09 16.95
CA HIS A 96 17.29 -3.25 16.48
C HIS A 96 18.54 -2.84 15.68
N SER A 97 18.39 -1.89 14.75
CA SER A 97 19.52 -1.32 14.02
C SER A 97 20.60 -0.78 14.97
N TYR A 98 20.19 -0.06 16.03
CA TYR A 98 21.11 0.44 17.04
C TYR A 98 21.73 -0.68 17.91
N ALA A 99 20.95 -1.71 18.25
CA ALA A 99 21.45 -2.88 18.98
C ALA A 99 22.53 -3.63 18.19
N LEU A 100 22.30 -3.86 16.88
CA LEU A 100 23.30 -4.43 15.98
C LEU A 100 24.60 -3.60 15.96
N TYR A 101 24.47 -2.28 15.80
CA TYR A 101 25.60 -1.35 15.82
C TYR A 101 26.42 -1.47 17.11
N LYS A 102 25.75 -1.63 18.24
CA LYS A 102 26.39 -1.68 19.57
C LYS A 102 27.02 -3.01 19.92
N ARG A 103 26.48 -4.14 19.44
CA ARG A 103 26.78 -5.48 19.98
C ARG A 103 27.29 -6.49 18.96
N GLU A 104 26.95 -6.31 17.70
CA GLU A 104 27.32 -7.27 16.67
C GLU A 104 28.23 -6.63 15.61
N SER A 105 27.71 -5.79 14.78
CA SER A 105 28.41 -5.17 13.66
C SER A 105 27.97 -3.72 13.45
N LYS A 106 28.91 -2.80 13.53
CA LYS A 106 28.66 -1.39 13.18
C LYS A 106 28.14 -1.26 11.75
N PHE A 107 28.71 -2.04 10.83
CA PHE A 107 28.29 -2.05 9.43
C PHE A 107 26.85 -2.52 9.30
N ALA A 108 26.48 -3.67 9.88
CA ALA A 108 25.11 -4.19 9.80
C ALA A 108 24.08 -3.23 10.41
N GLY A 109 24.43 -2.59 11.53
CA GLY A 109 23.59 -1.56 12.14
C GLY A 109 23.39 -0.34 11.24
N LEU A 110 24.45 0.20 10.65
CA LEU A 110 24.37 1.36 9.77
C LEU A 110 23.70 1.04 8.43
N ASP A 111 23.92 -0.13 7.85
CA ASP A 111 23.27 -0.59 6.64
C ASP A 111 21.73 -0.69 6.83
N LYS A 112 21.31 -1.28 7.95
CA LYS A 112 19.88 -1.29 8.32
C LYS A 112 19.33 0.13 8.55
N ALA A 113 20.10 1.01 9.21
CA ALA A 113 19.74 2.40 9.42
C ALA A 113 19.55 3.14 8.09
N ALA A 114 20.40 2.89 7.10
CA ALA A 114 20.32 3.50 5.78
C ALA A 114 18.99 3.15 5.09
N ARG A 115 18.58 1.89 5.14
CA ARG A 115 17.26 1.46 4.60
C ARG A 115 16.08 2.10 5.34
N LEU A 116 16.13 2.15 6.67
CA LEU A 116 15.10 2.78 7.49
C LEU A 116 15.04 4.30 7.30
N TRP A 117 16.17 4.93 7.00
CA TRP A 117 16.25 6.36 6.73
C TRP A 117 15.67 6.72 5.36
N THR A 118 15.84 5.86 4.33
CA THR A 118 15.48 6.13 2.94
C THR A 118 13.98 5.85 2.68
N VAL A 119 13.11 6.59 3.37
CA VAL A 119 11.65 6.50 3.25
C VAL A 119 11.02 7.89 3.13
N GLY A 120 9.80 7.95 2.58
CA GLY A 120 9.11 9.20 2.26
C GLY A 120 8.38 9.88 3.41
N PHE A 121 8.45 9.35 4.63
CA PHE A 121 7.74 9.87 5.81
C PHE A 121 8.66 9.96 7.03
N SER A 122 8.22 10.73 8.03
CA SER A 122 8.97 10.88 9.28
C SER A 122 9.04 9.58 10.05
N GLN A 123 10.19 9.30 10.64
CA GLN A 123 10.42 8.10 11.44
C GLN A 123 10.21 8.40 12.92
N PRO A 124 9.93 7.38 13.77
CA PRO A 124 9.86 7.54 15.22
C PRO A 124 11.16 8.11 15.81
N LYS A 125 11.05 8.80 16.95
CA LYS A 125 12.20 9.40 17.66
C LYS A 125 13.26 8.38 18.08
N GLU A 126 12.90 7.14 18.25
CA GLU A 126 13.79 6.02 18.56
C GLU A 126 14.84 5.80 17.46
N CYS A 127 14.55 6.27 16.24
CA CYS A 127 15.46 6.26 15.11
C CYS A 127 16.55 7.35 15.18
N ASP A 128 16.32 8.43 15.92
CA ASP A 128 17.19 9.60 15.90
C ASP A 128 18.64 9.24 16.23
N THR A 129 18.84 8.38 17.24
CA THR A 129 20.21 7.99 17.68
C THR A 129 20.98 7.28 16.56
N ILE A 130 20.38 6.29 15.90
CA ILE A 130 21.07 5.55 14.85
C ILE A 130 21.20 6.37 13.57
N PHE A 131 20.25 7.24 13.27
CA PHE A 131 20.34 8.16 12.14
C PHE A 131 21.39 9.25 12.34
N HIS A 132 21.57 9.72 13.58
CA HIS A 132 22.69 10.61 13.90
C HIS A 132 24.04 9.93 13.65
N LEU A 133 24.19 8.65 14.07
CA LEU A 133 25.40 7.86 13.82
C LEU A 133 25.62 7.63 12.32
N LEU A 134 24.58 7.29 11.57
CA LEU A 134 24.63 7.14 10.13
C LEU A 134 25.15 8.41 9.45
N ASN A 135 24.60 9.57 9.82
CA ASN A 135 25.04 10.86 9.28
C ASN A 135 26.49 11.20 9.69
N ALA A 136 26.84 11.01 10.98
CA ALA A 136 28.17 11.33 11.52
C ALA A 136 29.28 10.48 10.88
N THR A 137 28.97 9.28 10.41
CA THR A 137 29.92 8.40 9.69
C THR A 137 29.96 8.64 8.17
N GLY A 138 29.25 9.65 7.67
CA GLY A 138 29.17 9.90 6.22
C GLY A 138 28.33 8.86 5.47
N GLY A 139 27.49 8.07 6.17
CA GLY A 139 26.69 7.01 5.59
C GLY A 139 25.46 7.49 4.80
N ILE A 140 25.17 8.81 4.79
CA ILE A 140 24.10 9.38 3.96
C ILE A 140 24.73 9.92 2.67
N SER A 141 24.64 9.14 1.59
CA SER A 141 25.11 9.59 0.26
C SER A 141 24.17 10.62 -0.37
N SER A 142 24.66 11.33 -1.41
CA SER A 142 23.85 12.28 -2.17
C SER A 142 22.64 11.60 -2.83
N GLU A 143 22.80 10.36 -3.32
CA GLU A 143 21.73 9.55 -3.92
C GLU A 143 20.67 9.18 -2.88
N MET A 144 21.08 8.78 -1.69
CA MET A 144 20.16 8.49 -0.59
C MET A 144 19.36 9.74 -0.19
N ALA A 145 20.05 10.89 -0.06
CA ALA A 145 19.43 12.16 0.29
C ALA A 145 18.40 12.57 -0.76
N TRP A 146 18.75 12.46 -2.04
CA TRP A 146 17.84 12.72 -3.16
C TRP A 146 16.64 11.75 -3.14
N SER A 147 16.88 10.45 -3.00
CA SER A 147 15.84 9.42 -2.96
C SER A 147 14.82 9.71 -1.86
N ARG A 148 15.29 9.99 -0.64
CA ARG A 148 14.40 10.34 0.48
C ARG A 148 13.62 11.63 0.23
N LEU A 149 14.28 12.66 -0.33
CA LEU A 149 13.62 13.91 -0.71
C LEU A 149 12.51 13.65 -1.73
N SER A 150 12.82 12.91 -2.79
CA SER A 150 11.86 12.51 -3.82
C SER A 150 10.64 11.79 -3.23
N LEU A 151 10.87 10.76 -2.41
CA LEU A 151 9.83 10.02 -1.74
C LEU A 151 8.95 10.91 -0.86
N SER A 152 9.56 11.83 -0.08
CA SER A 152 8.82 12.74 0.79
C SER A 152 7.96 13.75 0.01
N ILE A 153 8.47 14.26 -1.12
CA ILE A 153 7.70 15.14 -2.01
C ILE A 153 6.51 14.37 -2.60
N LYS A 154 6.75 13.15 -3.11
CA LYS A 154 5.69 12.29 -3.69
C LYS A 154 4.61 11.91 -2.67
N ALA A 155 4.99 11.73 -1.40
CA ALA A 155 4.09 11.47 -0.27
C ALA A 155 3.36 12.72 0.26
N ASN A 156 3.60 13.93 -0.28
CA ASN A 156 3.09 15.22 0.19
C ASN A 156 3.60 15.62 1.61
N GLU A 157 4.74 15.07 2.05
CA GLU A 157 5.36 15.38 3.33
C GLU A 157 6.14 16.69 3.28
N HIS A 158 5.43 17.83 3.26
CA HIS A 158 6.01 19.15 3.04
C HIS A 158 7.05 19.55 4.08
N SER A 159 6.81 19.25 5.36
CA SER A 159 7.73 19.54 6.46
C SER A 159 9.01 18.72 6.35
N LEU A 160 8.88 17.41 6.10
CA LEU A 160 10.01 16.53 5.91
C LEU A 160 10.82 16.92 4.66
N SER A 161 10.17 17.18 3.53
CA SER A 161 10.88 17.58 2.32
C SER A 161 11.65 18.90 2.48
N LYS A 162 11.15 19.85 3.29
CA LYS A 162 11.88 21.07 3.66
C LYS A 162 13.07 20.75 4.56
N TYR A 163 12.90 19.88 5.56
CA TYR A 163 13.97 19.45 6.46
C TYR A 163 15.10 18.75 5.69
N LEU A 164 14.79 17.94 4.70
CA LEU A 164 15.75 17.14 3.93
C LEU A 164 16.67 17.97 3.04
N LEU A 165 16.33 19.22 2.74
CA LEU A 165 17.19 20.11 1.92
C LEU A 165 18.59 20.29 2.52
N ARG A 166 18.77 20.13 3.85
CA ARG A 166 20.08 20.17 4.52
C ARG A 166 21.04 19.02 4.17
N TYR A 167 20.51 17.92 3.63
CA TYR A 167 21.28 16.75 3.22
C TYR A 167 21.56 16.75 1.71
N ILE A 168 20.96 17.67 0.96
CA ILE A 168 21.12 17.77 -0.48
C ILE A 168 22.42 18.49 -0.78
N ALA A 169 23.23 17.91 -1.69
CA ALA A 169 24.46 18.53 -2.16
C ALA A 169 24.16 19.91 -2.80
N GLU A 170 25.09 20.85 -2.66
CA GLU A 170 24.94 22.21 -3.20
C GLU A 170 24.67 22.17 -4.73
N THR A 171 25.33 21.27 -5.45
CA THR A 171 25.14 21.03 -6.89
C THR A 171 23.72 20.60 -7.26
N GLN A 172 22.96 20.02 -6.34
CA GLN A 172 21.57 19.55 -6.54
C GLN A 172 20.53 20.48 -5.90
N ALA A 173 20.94 21.57 -5.23
CA ALA A 173 20.04 22.43 -4.47
C ALA A 173 18.95 23.09 -5.36
N GLU A 174 19.31 23.53 -6.57
CA GLU A 174 18.36 24.09 -7.52
C GLU A 174 17.36 23.02 -7.98
N LEU A 175 17.81 21.80 -8.29
CA LEU A 175 16.95 20.69 -8.69
C LEU A 175 15.97 20.32 -7.58
N ALA A 176 16.41 20.28 -6.31
CA ALA A 176 15.56 20.02 -5.16
C ALA A 176 14.47 21.11 -4.99
N SER A 177 14.83 22.37 -5.19
CA SER A 177 13.88 23.49 -5.21
C SER A 177 12.88 23.37 -6.36
N ASN A 178 13.37 23.01 -7.55
CA ASN A 178 12.55 22.79 -8.74
C ASN A 178 11.57 21.62 -8.53
N PHE A 179 11.99 20.54 -7.88
CA PHE A 179 11.10 19.42 -7.59
C PHE A 179 9.92 19.83 -6.71
N ARG A 180 10.20 20.54 -5.62
CA ARG A 180 9.15 21.05 -4.73
C ARG A 180 8.21 22.04 -5.46
N LEU A 181 8.76 22.90 -6.30
CA LEU A 181 7.98 23.82 -7.12
C LEU A 181 7.07 23.09 -8.10
N VAL A 182 7.59 22.12 -8.84
CA VAL A 182 6.82 21.30 -9.80
C VAL A 182 5.75 20.50 -9.10
N HIS A 183 6.05 19.95 -7.91
CA HIS A 183 5.07 19.23 -7.11
C HIS A 183 3.87 20.13 -6.71
N SER A 184 4.12 21.36 -6.28
CA SER A 184 3.06 22.30 -5.89
C SER A 184 2.34 22.92 -7.09
N ASN A 185 3.07 23.22 -8.18
CA ASN A 185 2.54 23.83 -9.38
C ASN A 185 3.15 23.19 -10.65
N PRO A 186 2.61 22.07 -11.14
CA PRO A 186 3.15 21.37 -12.29
C PRO A 186 3.08 22.18 -13.61
N LYS A 187 2.27 23.24 -13.67
CA LYS A 187 2.18 24.13 -14.87
C LYS A 187 3.50 24.86 -15.18
N VAL A 188 4.43 24.94 -14.22
CA VAL A 188 5.75 25.54 -14.44
C VAL A 188 6.59 24.77 -15.46
N LEU A 189 6.28 23.50 -15.73
CA LEU A 189 6.91 22.68 -16.77
C LEU A 189 6.74 23.23 -18.18
N LYS A 190 5.83 24.19 -18.41
CA LYS A 190 5.76 24.95 -19.69
C LYS A 190 7.04 25.70 -19.98
N LYS A 191 7.85 26.01 -18.96
CA LYS A 191 9.16 26.68 -19.10
C LYS A 191 10.25 25.65 -19.46
N LEU A 192 10.22 25.09 -20.68
CA LEU A 192 11.05 23.96 -21.09
C LEU A 192 12.54 24.18 -20.80
N LYS A 193 13.07 25.38 -21.07
CA LYS A 193 14.51 25.70 -20.88
C LYS A 193 14.96 25.44 -19.42
N ARG A 194 14.08 25.65 -18.45
CA ARG A 194 14.38 25.44 -17.01
C ARG A 194 14.58 23.98 -16.67
N PHE A 195 13.95 23.08 -17.40
CA PHE A 195 13.91 21.64 -17.13
C PHE A 195 14.51 20.84 -18.31
N SER A 196 15.49 21.39 -19.01
CA SER A 196 16.11 20.78 -20.20
C SER A 196 17.38 19.97 -19.90
N ALA A 197 17.87 19.98 -18.65
CA ALA A 197 19.06 19.22 -18.28
C ALA A 197 18.76 17.71 -18.35
N ASN A 198 19.61 16.93 -19.06
CA ASN A 198 19.42 15.50 -19.27
C ASN A 198 19.97 14.66 -18.10
N THR A 199 19.74 15.09 -16.85
CA THR A 199 20.11 14.38 -15.62
C THR A 199 18.95 13.48 -15.13
N LEU A 200 19.27 12.47 -14.34
CA LEU A 200 18.27 11.55 -13.78
C LEU A 200 17.24 12.28 -12.91
N GLU A 201 17.72 13.19 -12.07
CA GLU A 201 16.89 14.00 -11.18
C GLU A 201 15.93 14.89 -11.96
N ASN A 202 16.41 15.58 -12.99
CA ASN A 202 15.55 16.45 -13.80
C ASN A 202 14.50 15.65 -14.57
N LYS A 203 14.86 14.47 -15.11
CA LYS A 203 13.92 13.55 -15.74
C LYS A 203 12.82 13.12 -14.78
N GLU A 204 13.20 12.76 -13.54
CA GLU A 204 12.25 12.40 -12.49
C GLU A 204 11.30 13.56 -12.17
N ILE A 205 11.81 14.78 -12.02
CA ILE A 205 11.01 15.99 -11.76
C ILE A 205 9.99 16.22 -12.89
N VAL A 206 10.41 16.10 -14.14
CA VAL A 206 9.56 16.31 -15.31
C VAL A 206 8.44 15.28 -15.36
N LEU A 207 8.76 13.98 -15.28
CA LEU A 207 7.76 12.91 -15.31
C LEU A 207 6.79 12.99 -14.13
N HIS A 208 7.29 13.29 -12.92
CA HIS A 208 6.45 13.51 -11.76
C HIS A 208 5.45 14.66 -11.97
N GLY A 209 5.93 15.79 -12.48
CA GLY A 209 5.07 16.95 -12.71
C GLY A 209 4.03 16.70 -13.80
N ILE A 210 4.40 16.03 -14.87
CA ILE A 210 3.48 15.63 -15.94
C ILE A 210 2.40 14.69 -15.41
N ALA A 211 2.78 13.67 -14.63
CA ALA A 211 1.83 12.74 -14.00
C ALA A 211 0.88 13.46 -13.01
N ARG A 212 1.34 14.52 -12.33
CA ARG A 212 0.46 15.35 -11.50
C ARG A 212 -0.48 16.23 -12.33
N LEU A 213 0.05 16.82 -13.40
CA LEU A 213 -0.73 17.65 -14.31
C LEU A 213 -1.85 16.87 -14.98
N SER A 214 -1.61 15.61 -15.34
CA SER A 214 -2.57 14.75 -16.04
C SER A 214 -3.86 14.58 -15.26
N ARG A 215 -3.82 14.63 -13.93
CA ARG A 215 -5.03 14.50 -13.09
C ARG A 215 -6.06 15.60 -13.34
N ARG A 216 -5.63 16.79 -13.74
CA ARG A 216 -6.50 17.96 -13.97
C ARG A 216 -6.57 18.39 -15.41
N GLU A 217 -5.47 18.32 -16.13
CA GLU A 217 -5.30 18.81 -17.51
C GLU A 217 -4.57 17.74 -18.36
N PRO A 218 -5.19 16.56 -18.61
CA PRO A 218 -4.50 15.42 -19.24
C PRO A 218 -4.06 15.71 -20.68
N VAL A 219 -4.82 16.49 -21.44
CA VAL A 219 -4.42 16.90 -22.81
C VAL A 219 -3.12 17.71 -22.77
N LYS A 220 -3.02 18.70 -21.89
CA LYS A 220 -1.79 19.49 -21.74
C LYS A 220 -0.62 18.66 -21.19
N ALA A 221 -0.91 17.66 -20.35
CA ALA A 221 0.11 16.75 -19.87
C ALA A 221 0.69 15.91 -21.01
N LEU A 222 -0.15 15.41 -21.92
CA LEU A 222 0.26 14.68 -23.12
C LEU A 222 1.11 15.55 -24.06
N GLU A 223 0.65 16.77 -24.34
CA GLU A 223 1.42 17.73 -25.16
C GLU A 223 2.80 18.01 -24.58
N LEU A 224 2.89 18.23 -23.26
CA LEU A 224 4.16 18.47 -22.57
C LEU A 224 5.05 17.24 -22.59
N LEU A 225 4.50 16.04 -22.36
CA LEU A 225 5.27 14.80 -22.42
C LEU A 225 5.89 14.60 -23.80
N ASN A 226 5.11 14.78 -24.87
CA ASN A 226 5.59 14.69 -26.26
C ASN A 226 6.68 15.72 -26.57
N ARG A 227 6.64 16.91 -25.96
CA ARG A 227 7.70 17.92 -26.10
C ARG A 227 8.97 17.54 -25.35
N TYR A 228 8.83 17.06 -24.11
CA TYR A 228 9.98 16.63 -23.30
C TYR A 228 10.63 15.36 -23.84
N SER A 229 9.88 14.43 -24.43
CA SER A 229 10.43 13.21 -25.05
C SER A 229 11.36 13.52 -26.25
N LYS A 230 11.22 14.71 -26.84
CA LYS A 230 12.16 15.20 -27.90
C LYS A 230 13.41 15.87 -27.30
N LEU A 231 13.38 16.28 -26.03
CA LEU A 231 14.47 17.04 -25.39
C LEU A 231 15.27 16.17 -24.41
N LEU A 232 14.66 15.19 -23.82
CA LEU A 232 15.24 14.36 -22.75
C LEU A 232 15.14 12.88 -23.13
N SER A 233 16.22 12.14 -22.88
CA SER A 233 16.24 10.69 -23.09
C SER A 233 15.69 9.98 -21.85
N PHE A 234 14.40 9.72 -21.83
CA PHE A 234 13.76 8.96 -20.74
C PHE A 234 14.04 7.47 -20.87
N GLU A 235 13.99 6.77 -19.75
CA GLU A 235 13.88 5.31 -19.71
C GLU A 235 12.49 4.91 -20.19
N ASP A 236 12.40 3.93 -21.11
CA ASP A 236 11.15 3.52 -21.75
C ASP A 236 10.08 3.11 -20.71
N SER A 237 10.46 2.36 -19.69
CA SER A 237 9.55 1.93 -18.63
C SER A 237 8.90 3.10 -17.87
N LYS A 238 9.66 4.17 -17.58
CA LYS A 238 9.17 5.37 -16.89
C LYS A 238 8.33 6.25 -17.81
N LEU A 239 8.68 6.29 -19.08
CA LEU A 239 7.91 6.98 -20.09
C LEU A 239 6.54 6.32 -20.28
N ASP A 240 6.51 4.99 -20.40
CA ASP A 240 5.28 4.21 -20.53
C ASP A 240 4.36 4.36 -19.33
N GLU A 241 4.90 4.25 -18.11
CA GLU A 241 4.14 4.51 -16.87
C GLU A 241 3.49 5.90 -16.86
N THR A 242 4.17 6.89 -17.44
CA THR A 242 3.65 8.26 -17.51
C THR A 242 2.56 8.39 -18.57
N TYR A 243 2.73 7.77 -19.74
CA TYR A 243 1.68 7.71 -20.78
C TYR A 243 0.45 6.96 -20.28
N GLU A 244 0.61 5.86 -19.56
CA GLU A 244 -0.50 5.13 -18.94
C GLU A 244 -1.30 6.01 -17.99
N LYS A 245 -0.65 6.76 -17.09
CA LYS A 245 -1.32 7.70 -16.18
C LYS A 245 -2.10 8.78 -16.93
N ILE A 246 -1.55 9.27 -18.06
CA ILE A 246 -2.23 10.24 -18.92
C ILE A 246 -3.43 9.58 -19.61
N GLY A 247 -3.24 8.39 -20.17
CA GLY A 247 -4.30 7.62 -20.83
C GLY A 247 -5.48 7.33 -19.92
N LEU A 248 -5.21 6.88 -18.69
CA LEU A 248 -6.23 6.66 -17.66
C LEU A 248 -6.98 7.96 -17.30
N ALA A 249 -6.28 9.09 -17.26
CA ALA A 249 -6.90 10.38 -16.98
C ALA A 249 -7.74 10.88 -18.16
N LEU A 250 -7.32 10.63 -19.41
CA LEU A 250 -8.07 10.92 -20.63
C LEU A 250 -9.34 10.05 -20.71
N SER A 251 -9.23 8.73 -20.47
CA SER A 251 -10.34 7.79 -20.57
C SER A 251 -11.48 8.06 -19.58
N ARG A 252 -11.21 8.76 -18.48
CA ARG A 252 -12.22 9.10 -17.46
C ARG A 252 -13.02 10.35 -17.77
N ARG A 253 -12.72 11.06 -18.85
CA ARG A 253 -13.34 12.34 -19.22
C ARG A 253 -14.06 12.23 -20.55
N GLU A 254 -15.04 13.11 -20.76
CA GLU A 254 -15.66 13.34 -22.07
C GLU A 254 -14.66 14.11 -22.95
N ILE A 255 -13.69 13.40 -23.48
CA ILE A 255 -12.65 13.94 -24.34
C ILE A 255 -12.70 13.18 -25.66
N ASP A 256 -12.25 13.83 -26.71
CA ASP A 256 -12.05 13.20 -28.01
C ASP A 256 -11.22 11.90 -27.85
N GLN A 257 -11.83 10.76 -28.11
CA GLN A 257 -11.19 9.45 -28.00
C GLN A 257 -10.00 9.30 -28.93
N SER A 258 -9.90 10.11 -30.01
CA SER A 258 -8.74 10.17 -30.90
C SER A 258 -7.44 10.51 -30.19
N LEU A 259 -7.49 11.19 -29.03
CA LEU A 259 -6.31 11.45 -28.20
C LEU A 259 -5.73 10.17 -27.59
N LEU A 260 -6.56 9.15 -27.35
CA LEU A 260 -6.07 7.84 -26.91
C LEU A 260 -5.32 7.10 -28.04
N ASP A 261 -5.70 7.35 -29.29
CA ASP A 261 -5.01 6.80 -30.45
C ASP A 261 -3.64 7.45 -30.68
N SER A 262 -3.37 8.58 -30.06
CA SER A 262 -2.04 9.23 -30.05
C SER A 262 -1.07 8.63 -29.03
N LEU A 263 -1.54 7.76 -28.12
CA LEU A 263 -0.69 7.04 -27.19
C LEU A 263 0.16 5.97 -27.91
N PRO A 264 1.31 5.55 -27.36
CA PRO A 264 2.07 4.43 -27.89
C PRO A 264 1.22 3.18 -28.09
N ILE A 265 1.37 2.52 -29.24
CA ILE A 265 0.54 1.37 -29.65
C ILE A 265 0.46 0.30 -28.54
N LYS A 266 1.58 -0.03 -27.92
CA LYS A 266 1.66 -1.02 -26.83
C LYS A 266 0.81 -0.69 -25.61
N LEU A 267 0.37 0.56 -25.45
CA LEU A 267 -0.47 0.99 -24.31
C LEU A 267 -1.95 1.04 -24.67
N ARG A 268 -2.30 1.04 -25.96
CA ARG A 268 -3.71 1.14 -26.38
C ARG A 268 -4.54 -0.05 -25.91
N ASP A 269 -3.91 -1.23 -25.90
CA ASP A 269 -4.51 -2.49 -25.46
C ASP A 269 -4.15 -2.85 -24.02
N HIS A 270 -3.52 -1.90 -23.28
CA HIS A 270 -3.22 -2.10 -21.87
C HIS A 270 -4.52 -2.35 -21.08
N PRO A 271 -4.65 -3.44 -20.32
CA PRO A 271 -5.91 -3.85 -19.71
C PRO A 271 -6.62 -2.77 -18.91
N ASP A 272 -5.87 -1.97 -18.15
CA ASP A 272 -6.47 -0.91 -17.31
C ASP A 272 -6.96 0.30 -18.15
N LEU A 273 -6.31 0.58 -19.29
CA LEU A 273 -6.79 1.60 -20.23
C LEU A 273 -8.04 1.12 -20.96
N VAL A 274 -8.06 -0.13 -21.42
CA VAL A 274 -9.23 -0.76 -22.04
C VAL A 274 -10.40 -0.74 -21.07
N GLU A 275 -10.21 -1.15 -19.80
CA GLU A 275 -11.23 -1.08 -18.76
C GLU A 275 -11.77 0.34 -18.55
N ALA A 276 -10.88 1.34 -18.46
CA ALA A 276 -11.30 2.74 -18.30
C ALA A 276 -12.12 3.23 -19.50
N ARG A 277 -11.79 2.81 -20.72
CA ARG A 277 -12.53 3.10 -21.96
C ARG A 277 -13.89 2.41 -21.96
N ILE A 278 -13.98 1.15 -21.55
CA ILE A 278 -15.25 0.43 -21.40
C ILE A 278 -16.15 1.17 -20.42
N ARG A 279 -15.66 1.53 -19.24
CA ARG A 279 -16.41 2.27 -18.22
C ARG A 279 -16.90 3.64 -18.73
N HIS A 280 -16.12 4.30 -19.58
CA HIS A 280 -16.54 5.53 -20.24
C HIS A 280 -17.66 5.26 -21.24
N SER A 281 -17.50 4.28 -22.14
CA SER A 281 -18.52 3.89 -23.15
C SER A 281 -19.82 3.46 -22.52
N LEU A 282 -19.78 2.72 -21.40
CA LEU A 282 -20.95 2.35 -20.60
C LEU A 282 -21.70 3.60 -20.07
N ARG A 283 -20.97 4.61 -19.61
CA ARG A 283 -21.57 5.85 -19.08
C ARG A 283 -22.30 6.65 -20.14
N ILE A 284 -21.73 6.73 -21.34
CA ILE A 284 -22.35 7.44 -22.47
C ILE A 284 -23.28 6.55 -23.31
N LYS A 285 -23.44 5.27 -22.92
CA LYS A 285 -24.27 4.26 -23.60
C LYS A 285 -23.84 3.98 -25.05
N ASP A 286 -22.55 4.05 -25.32
CA ASP A 286 -21.96 3.63 -26.59
C ASP A 286 -21.74 2.11 -26.57
N TRP A 287 -22.84 1.38 -26.79
CA TRP A 287 -22.90 -0.09 -26.67
C TRP A 287 -21.99 -0.80 -27.68
N SER A 288 -21.89 -0.27 -28.89
CA SER A 288 -21.06 -0.84 -29.95
C SER A 288 -19.59 -0.83 -29.55
N ASN A 289 -19.11 0.29 -28.99
CA ASN A 289 -17.73 0.41 -28.55
C ASN A 289 -17.45 -0.43 -27.29
N VAL A 290 -18.43 -0.63 -26.41
CA VAL A 290 -18.27 -1.53 -25.25
C VAL A 290 -17.92 -2.94 -25.70
N LEU A 291 -18.62 -3.50 -26.69
CA LEU A 291 -18.39 -4.85 -27.20
C LEU A 291 -16.99 -4.97 -27.84
N VAL A 292 -16.63 -3.99 -28.70
CA VAL A 292 -15.30 -3.93 -29.33
C VAL A 292 -14.19 -3.94 -28.29
N LEU A 293 -14.34 -3.14 -27.23
CA LEU A 293 -13.31 -3.03 -26.19
C LEU A 293 -13.22 -4.27 -25.29
N ILE A 294 -14.35 -4.92 -24.97
CA ILE A 294 -14.32 -6.19 -24.21
C ILE A 294 -13.56 -7.27 -24.97
N ASN A 295 -13.72 -7.34 -26.28
CA ASN A 295 -13.01 -8.30 -27.12
C ASN A 295 -11.49 -8.05 -27.22
N LEU A 296 -10.96 -6.93 -26.69
CA LEU A 296 -9.52 -6.68 -26.55
C LEU A 296 -8.92 -7.33 -25.29
N PHE A 297 -9.74 -7.82 -24.36
CA PHE A 297 -9.24 -8.52 -23.18
C PHE A 297 -8.67 -9.90 -23.52
N SER A 298 -7.76 -10.39 -22.67
CA SER A 298 -7.40 -11.80 -22.67
C SER A 298 -8.59 -12.65 -22.25
N GLU A 299 -8.62 -13.90 -22.68
CA GLU A 299 -9.68 -14.85 -22.32
C GLU A 299 -9.93 -14.90 -20.80
N GLU A 300 -8.86 -14.97 -19.99
CA GLU A 300 -8.95 -14.96 -18.52
C GLU A 300 -9.66 -13.72 -17.97
N ARG A 301 -9.43 -12.55 -18.56
CA ARG A 301 -10.02 -11.29 -18.10
C ARG A 301 -11.46 -11.11 -18.62
N GLU A 302 -11.75 -11.59 -19.82
CA GLU A 302 -13.10 -11.61 -20.40
C GLU A 302 -14.04 -12.50 -19.57
N GLU A 303 -13.53 -13.59 -19.00
CA GLU A 303 -14.26 -14.51 -18.13
C GLU A 303 -14.66 -13.92 -16.77
N LEU A 304 -14.16 -12.75 -16.38
CA LEU A 304 -14.61 -12.09 -15.16
C LEU A 304 -16.10 -11.73 -15.26
N GLU A 305 -16.88 -12.06 -14.24
CA GLU A 305 -18.34 -11.91 -14.22
C GLU A 305 -18.83 -10.52 -14.64
N GLN A 306 -18.10 -9.46 -14.25
CA GLN A 306 -18.43 -8.10 -14.64
C GLN A 306 -18.43 -7.90 -16.16
N TRP A 307 -17.43 -8.47 -16.86
CA TRP A 307 -17.32 -8.31 -18.32
C TRP A 307 -18.25 -9.24 -19.07
N LYS A 308 -18.45 -10.46 -18.59
CA LYS A 308 -19.52 -11.36 -19.07
C LYS A 308 -20.89 -10.69 -18.99
N TYR A 309 -21.21 -10.08 -17.84
CA TYR A 309 -22.48 -9.38 -17.67
C TYR A 309 -22.65 -8.23 -18.67
N TRP A 310 -21.65 -7.36 -18.82
CA TRP A 310 -21.74 -6.24 -19.74
C TRP A 310 -21.73 -6.69 -21.20
N LYS A 311 -21.02 -7.76 -21.58
CA LYS A 311 -21.10 -8.40 -22.89
C LYS A 311 -22.52 -8.90 -23.17
N ALA A 312 -23.08 -9.66 -22.27
CA ALA A 312 -24.48 -10.12 -22.38
C ALA A 312 -25.46 -8.94 -22.47
N ARG A 313 -25.23 -7.87 -21.68
CA ARG A 313 -26.09 -6.68 -21.73
C ARG A 313 -26.09 -6.00 -23.11
N VAL A 314 -24.93 -5.88 -23.74
CA VAL A 314 -24.82 -5.30 -25.08
C VAL A 314 -25.45 -6.22 -26.12
N LEU A 315 -25.15 -7.52 -26.09
CA LEU A 315 -25.71 -8.50 -27.00
C LEU A 315 -27.24 -8.59 -26.89
N SER A 316 -27.80 -8.41 -25.69
CA SER A 316 -29.25 -8.43 -25.49
C SER A 316 -29.98 -7.25 -26.16
N LEU A 317 -29.26 -6.18 -26.52
CA LEU A 317 -29.80 -5.02 -27.25
C LEU A 317 -29.69 -5.18 -28.77
N SER A 318 -29.03 -6.22 -29.26
CA SER A 318 -28.89 -6.50 -30.70
C SER A 318 -30.23 -6.88 -31.34
N GLU A 319 -30.40 -6.53 -32.59
CA GLU A 319 -31.53 -7.00 -33.41
C GLU A 319 -31.32 -8.48 -33.87
N ASP A 320 -30.10 -8.95 -33.86
CA ASP A 320 -29.76 -10.32 -34.21
C ASP A 320 -30.25 -11.31 -33.14
N GLN A 321 -30.99 -12.35 -33.59
CA GLN A 321 -31.48 -13.41 -32.72
C GLN A 321 -30.35 -14.27 -32.14
N ALA A 322 -29.26 -14.46 -32.89
CA ALA A 322 -28.10 -15.22 -32.43
C ALA A 322 -27.41 -14.50 -31.24
N ASP A 323 -27.21 -13.18 -31.35
CA ASP A 323 -26.64 -12.37 -30.26
C ASP A 323 -27.50 -12.44 -29.00
N ARG A 324 -28.84 -12.31 -29.16
CA ARG A 324 -29.74 -12.38 -28.00
C ARG A 324 -29.71 -13.74 -27.32
N LYS A 325 -29.54 -14.82 -28.11
CA LYS A 325 -29.40 -16.17 -27.56
C LYS A 325 -28.10 -16.31 -26.76
N VAL A 326 -26.97 -15.84 -27.31
CA VAL A 326 -25.70 -15.81 -26.58
C VAL A 326 -25.82 -15.00 -25.27
N ALA A 327 -26.52 -13.86 -25.28
CA ALA A 327 -26.78 -13.08 -24.08
C ALA A 327 -27.56 -13.87 -23.02
N GLN A 328 -28.60 -14.61 -23.44
CA GLN A 328 -29.39 -15.46 -22.53
C GLN A 328 -28.54 -16.59 -21.92
N ASP A 329 -27.68 -17.22 -22.71
CA ASP A 329 -26.80 -18.29 -22.23
C ASP A 329 -25.81 -17.75 -21.16
N ILE A 330 -25.21 -16.57 -21.38
CA ILE A 330 -24.33 -15.91 -20.43
C ILE A 330 -25.10 -15.51 -19.15
N TYR A 331 -26.30 -14.95 -19.25
CA TYR A 331 -27.10 -14.61 -18.08
C TYR A 331 -27.51 -15.85 -17.29
N SER A 332 -27.87 -16.95 -17.99
CA SER A 332 -28.18 -18.22 -17.34
C SER A 332 -26.99 -18.77 -16.53
N GLU A 333 -25.78 -18.72 -17.09
CA GLU A 333 -24.55 -19.10 -16.40
C GLU A 333 -24.30 -18.23 -15.18
N LEU A 334 -24.31 -16.90 -15.34
CA LEU A 334 -24.06 -15.94 -14.26
C LEU A 334 -25.08 -16.08 -13.13
N SER A 335 -26.34 -16.35 -13.44
CA SER A 335 -27.42 -16.47 -12.44
C SER A 335 -27.20 -17.58 -11.41
N GLN A 336 -26.30 -18.53 -11.71
CA GLN A 336 -25.91 -19.60 -10.78
C GLN A 336 -24.91 -19.14 -9.70
N ASN A 337 -24.34 -17.94 -9.85
CA ASN A 337 -23.29 -17.47 -8.96
C ASN A 337 -23.85 -16.63 -7.82
N ARG A 338 -23.34 -16.85 -6.60
CA ARG A 338 -23.60 -15.97 -5.44
C ARG A 338 -22.72 -14.72 -5.53
N SER A 339 -23.07 -13.82 -6.42
CA SER A 339 -22.33 -12.58 -6.67
C SER A 339 -23.25 -11.44 -7.07
N PHE A 340 -22.71 -10.21 -7.08
CA PHE A 340 -23.46 -9.03 -7.53
C PHE A 340 -23.96 -9.20 -8.96
N TYR A 341 -23.13 -9.64 -9.90
CA TYR A 341 -23.50 -9.84 -11.29
C TYR A 341 -24.39 -11.07 -11.50
N GLY A 342 -24.23 -12.12 -10.66
CA GLY A 342 -25.13 -13.25 -10.63
C GLY A 342 -26.56 -12.86 -10.24
N PHE A 343 -26.72 -12.02 -9.23
CA PHE A 343 -28.04 -11.51 -8.84
C PHE A 343 -28.66 -10.60 -9.89
N LEU A 344 -27.86 -9.72 -10.53
CA LEU A 344 -28.35 -8.91 -11.66
C LEU A 344 -28.77 -9.77 -12.84
N ALA A 345 -28.07 -10.85 -13.13
CA ALA A 345 -28.45 -11.80 -14.19
C ALA A 345 -29.77 -12.53 -13.83
N SER A 346 -29.94 -12.95 -12.57
CA SER A 346 -31.18 -13.53 -12.07
C SER A 346 -32.37 -12.58 -12.23
N ASP A 347 -32.20 -11.29 -11.93
CA ASP A 347 -33.24 -10.26 -12.14
C ASP A 347 -33.66 -10.15 -13.61
N ILE A 348 -32.70 -10.16 -14.54
CA ILE A 348 -32.99 -10.11 -15.98
C ILE A 348 -33.71 -11.39 -16.45
N MET A 349 -33.31 -12.55 -15.93
CA MET A 349 -33.89 -13.85 -16.29
C MET A 349 -35.24 -14.13 -15.58
N GLY A 350 -35.61 -13.34 -14.56
CA GLY A 350 -36.77 -13.58 -13.71
C GLY A 350 -36.66 -14.84 -12.86
N THR A 351 -35.43 -15.24 -12.50
CA THR A 351 -35.13 -16.44 -11.70
C THR A 351 -34.89 -16.08 -10.25
N LYS A 352 -34.96 -17.06 -9.34
CA LYS A 352 -34.59 -16.88 -7.93
C LYS A 352 -33.07 -16.74 -7.78
N TYR A 353 -32.64 -15.92 -6.81
CA TYR A 353 -31.22 -15.80 -6.49
C TYR A 353 -30.66 -17.10 -5.96
N ASN A 354 -29.51 -17.48 -6.48
CA ASN A 354 -28.74 -18.60 -5.95
C ASN A 354 -27.81 -18.12 -4.83
N TYR A 355 -28.13 -18.46 -3.59
CA TYR A 355 -27.35 -18.09 -2.42
C TYR A 355 -26.23 -19.09 -2.11
N ASN A 356 -26.13 -20.20 -2.87
CA ASN A 356 -25.19 -21.30 -2.61
C ASN A 356 -25.19 -21.68 -1.12
N HIS A 357 -26.39 -21.82 -0.56
CA HIS A 357 -26.55 -22.10 0.87
C HIS A 357 -26.17 -23.56 1.15
N GLU A 358 -25.11 -23.77 1.89
CA GLU A 358 -24.74 -25.06 2.45
C GLU A 358 -25.47 -25.24 3.78
N VAL A 359 -26.27 -26.30 3.88
CA VAL A 359 -26.91 -26.66 5.15
C VAL A 359 -25.90 -27.46 5.97
N HIS A 360 -25.29 -26.80 6.94
CA HIS A 360 -24.48 -27.49 7.94
C HIS A 360 -25.40 -28.10 9.01
N ASN A 361 -25.58 -29.41 8.97
CA ASN A 361 -26.24 -30.15 10.06
C ASN A 361 -25.25 -30.30 11.23
N ILE A 362 -25.12 -29.26 12.03
CA ILE A 362 -24.37 -29.32 13.29
C ILE A 362 -25.25 -30.05 14.29
N SER A 363 -24.80 -31.20 14.80
CA SER A 363 -25.53 -31.94 15.84
C SER A 363 -25.49 -31.16 17.16
N TYR A 364 -26.52 -31.35 18.00
CA TYR A 364 -26.57 -30.69 19.30
C TYR A 364 -25.35 -31.03 20.18
N ASP A 365 -24.79 -32.24 20.03
CA ASP A 365 -23.59 -32.69 20.77
C ASP A 365 -22.31 -31.95 20.32
N GLU A 366 -22.22 -31.49 19.06
CA GLU A 366 -21.09 -30.68 18.58
C GLU A 366 -21.15 -29.23 19.08
N THR A 367 -22.35 -28.72 19.42
CA THR A 367 -22.50 -27.38 20.00
C THR A 367 -22.14 -27.32 21.47
N ILE A 368 -22.38 -28.41 22.25
CA ILE A 368 -22.01 -28.46 23.67
C ILE A 368 -20.50 -28.45 23.91
N GLY A 369 -19.69 -28.89 22.91
CA GLY A 369 -18.24 -28.85 23.00
C GLY A 369 -17.62 -27.46 22.79
N LEU A 370 -18.43 -26.44 22.45
CA LEU A 370 -18.01 -25.05 22.22
C LEU A 370 -18.36 -24.10 23.39
N GLU A 371 -19.13 -24.53 24.38
CA GLU A 371 -19.39 -23.82 25.64
C GLU A 371 -18.34 -24.20 26.72
#